data_a5b925b44b2abba745e31ba90d059621
#
_entry.id   a5b925b44b2abba745e31ba90d059621
#
_cell.length_a   1.000
_cell.length_b   1.000
_cell.length_c   1.000
_cell.angle_alpha   90.00
_cell.angle_beta   90.00
_cell.angle_gamma   90.00
#
_symmetry.space_group_name_H-M   'P 1'
#
loop_
_entity.id
_entity.type
_entity.pdbx_description
1 polymer ?
#
loop_
_entity_poly.entity_id
_entity_poly.type
_entity_poly.pdbx_seq_one_letter_code
_entity_poly.pdbx_strand_id
1 'polypeptide(L)'
;MSWDVVVWGGGTGGAAAAVQAARKGARTLLLTPGPWLGGMLSAAGVCAPDGHELSCWQTGLWGQFIRTLADESPEGLDHNWVSCFGFRPEQAEQLLQRWVMQLPSLEWRSGCELLDLQRRGDRIQSIQVGCQGSTQTIHGAQWIDGSDLGDLIAMADAPYRWGWEAQETWNEPSAPDRRRLDQDAFFTEQPVQSPTWVVMGQLSGECPAQSSQTP
;
A
#
# COMPACT_ATOMS: atom_id res chain seq x y z
N MET A 1 -15.03 22.64 7.25
CA MET A 1 -15.19 22.23 5.81
C MET A 1 -15.14 20.73 5.73
N SER A 2 -15.99 20.09 4.93
CA SER A 2 -16.02 18.64 4.77
C SER A 2 -15.37 18.22 3.45
N TRP A 3 -14.70 17.10 3.42
CA TRP A 3 -14.12 16.48 2.25
C TRP A 3 -15.12 15.53 1.60
N ASP A 4 -15.08 15.38 0.27
CA ASP A 4 -15.88 14.38 -0.40
C ASP A 4 -15.30 12.99 -0.15
N VAL A 5 -13.97 12.88 -0.21
CA VAL A 5 -13.23 11.63 0.05
C VAL A 5 -12.06 11.92 0.99
N VAL A 6 -11.91 11.08 2.00
CA VAL A 6 -10.73 11.05 2.87
C VAL A 6 -10.09 9.68 2.75
N VAL A 7 -8.80 9.67 2.44
CA VAL A 7 -7.98 8.45 2.34
C VAL A 7 -6.97 8.47 3.47
N TRP A 8 -6.97 7.45 4.29
CA TRP A 8 -5.96 7.19 5.30
C TRP A 8 -4.99 6.11 4.81
N GLY A 9 -3.70 6.46 4.74
CA GLY A 9 -2.66 5.56 4.24
C GLY A 9 -2.27 5.83 2.79
N GLY A 10 -0.96 5.95 2.55
CA GLY A 10 -0.34 6.25 1.25
C GLY A 10 0.23 5.04 0.53
N GLY A 11 -0.18 3.83 0.90
CA GLY A 11 0.19 2.62 0.19
C GLY A 11 -0.25 2.63 -1.28
N THR A 12 0.05 1.59 -2.03
CA THR A 12 -0.30 1.48 -3.46
C THR A 12 -1.79 1.75 -3.70
N GLY A 13 -2.65 1.10 -2.91
CA GLY A 13 -4.11 1.25 -3.02
C GLY A 13 -4.61 2.64 -2.60
N GLY A 14 -4.08 3.17 -1.49
CA GLY A 14 -4.47 4.49 -0.98
C GLY A 14 -4.08 5.63 -1.92
N ALA A 15 -2.85 5.64 -2.42
CA ALA A 15 -2.39 6.62 -3.41
C ALA A 15 -3.22 6.54 -4.70
N ALA A 16 -3.47 5.33 -5.21
CA ALA A 16 -4.31 5.13 -6.39
C ALA A 16 -5.74 5.62 -6.19
N ALA A 17 -6.34 5.33 -5.04
CA ALA A 17 -7.70 5.75 -4.71
C ALA A 17 -7.80 7.28 -4.63
N ALA A 18 -6.86 7.95 -3.94
CA ALA A 18 -6.82 9.40 -3.82
C ALA A 18 -6.70 10.08 -5.18
N VAL A 19 -5.76 9.63 -6.02
CA VAL A 19 -5.56 10.16 -7.38
C VAL A 19 -6.82 9.97 -8.22
N GLN A 20 -7.44 8.81 -8.19
CA GLN A 20 -8.64 8.55 -9.02
C GLN A 20 -9.87 9.30 -8.51
N ALA A 21 -10.08 9.44 -7.20
CA ALA A 21 -11.15 10.24 -6.64
C ALA A 21 -11.02 11.70 -7.09
N ALA A 22 -9.84 12.29 -6.96
CA ALA A 22 -9.58 13.66 -7.37
C ALA A 22 -9.72 13.88 -8.88
N ARG A 23 -9.26 12.94 -9.71
CA ARG A 23 -9.46 12.97 -11.17
C ARG A 23 -10.93 12.94 -11.59
N LYS A 24 -11.80 12.38 -10.74
CA LYS A 24 -13.25 12.39 -10.94
C LYS A 24 -13.92 13.64 -10.37
N GLY A 25 -13.15 14.61 -9.88
CA GLY A 25 -13.64 15.89 -9.39
C GLY A 25 -13.99 15.91 -7.90
N ALA A 26 -13.77 14.80 -7.16
CA ALA A 26 -13.98 14.79 -5.73
C ALA A 26 -12.92 15.63 -5.01
N ARG A 27 -13.34 16.44 -4.05
CA ARG A 27 -12.44 17.13 -3.14
C ARG A 27 -11.87 16.10 -2.15
N THR A 28 -10.60 15.73 -2.38
CA THR A 28 -9.96 14.58 -1.74
C THR A 28 -8.87 15.02 -0.77
N LEU A 29 -8.83 14.39 0.40
CA LEU A 29 -7.74 14.50 1.35
C LEU A 29 -7.04 13.16 1.49
N LEU A 30 -5.73 13.14 1.24
CA LEU A 30 -4.86 12.00 1.49
C LEU A 30 -4.02 12.28 2.74
N LEU A 31 -4.10 11.41 3.73
CA LEU A 31 -3.35 11.48 4.98
C LEU A 31 -2.40 10.30 5.08
N THR A 32 -1.12 10.54 5.34
CA THR A 32 -0.13 9.48 5.41
C THR A 32 0.76 9.59 6.64
N PRO A 33 1.10 8.47 7.31
CA PRO A 33 2.06 8.48 8.39
C PRO A 33 3.48 8.87 7.93
N GLY A 34 3.89 8.32 6.79
CA GLY A 34 5.21 8.57 6.21
C GLY A 34 5.20 9.59 5.09
N PRO A 35 6.38 10.04 4.67
CA PRO A 35 6.56 11.05 3.62
C PRO A 35 6.53 10.46 2.20
N TRP A 36 6.49 9.14 2.04
CA TRP A 36 6.51 8.47 0.74
C TRP A 36 5.13 7.93 0.37
N LEU A 37 4.83 7.99 -0.92
CA LEU A 37 3.62 7.40 -1.52
C LEU A 37 3.98 6.12 -2.27
N GLY A 38 3.04 5.16 -2.31
CA GLY A 38 3.16 3.96 -3.13
C GLY A 38 3.39 2.65 -2.37
N GLY A 39 3.76 2.71 -1.08
CA GLY A 39 3.95 1.50 -0.26
C GLY A 39 4.93 0.51 -0.89
N MET A 40 4.47 -0.68 -1.29
CA MET A 40 5.32 -1.71 -1.92
C MET A 40 5.96 -1.25 -3.23
N LEU A 41 5.34 -0.33 -3.96
CA LEU A 41 5.93 0.22 -5.19
C LEU A 41 7.05 1.23 -4.93
N SER A 42 7.29 1.61 -3.69
CA SER A 42 8.27 2.64 -3.32
C SER A 42 8.93 2.36 -1.96
N ALA A 43 8.36 2.83 -0.85
CA ALA A 43 8.95 2.83 0.49
C ALA A 43 9.40 1.45 0.99
N ALA A 44 8.65 0.38 0.67
CA ALA A 44 9.02 -0.98 1.04
C ALA A 44 10.04 -1.62 0.09
N GLY A 45 10.45 -0.93 -1.01
CA GLY A 45 11.52 -1.35 -1.90
C GLY A 45 11.24 -2.59 -2.74
N VAL A 46 9.99 -3.07 -2.81
CA VAL A 46 9.65 -4.26 -3.61
C VAL A 46 9.87 -3.98 -5.10
N CYS A 47 9.30 -2.92 -5.65
CA CYS A 47 9.52 -2.33 -6.98
C CYS A 47 9.67 -3.34 -8.13
N ALA A 48 9.11 -4.52 -7.96
CA ALA A 48 9.12 -5.65 -8.87
C ALA A 48 7.70 -6.23 -8.94
N PRO A 49 6.71 -5.43 -9.38
CA PRO A 49 5.32 -5.87 -9.34
C PRO A 49 5.09 -7.02 -10.32
N ASP A 50 4.32 -8.00 -9.87
CA ASP A 50 3.78 -9.03 -10.73
C ASP A 50 2.75 -8.42 -11.68
N GLY A 51 2.71 -8.93 -12.91
CA GLY A 51 1.78 -8.44 -13.88
C GLY A 51 1.87 -9.18 -15.20
N HIS A 52 0.88 -8.94 -16.05
CA HIS A 52 0.87 -9.51 -17.37
C HIS A 52 1.70 -8.64 -18.32
N GLU A 53 2.64 -9.25 -19.03
CA GLU A 53 3.56 -8.56 -19.96
C GLU A 53 2.85 -7.94 -21.17
N LEU A 54 1.71 -8.51 -21.57
CA LEU A 54 0.98 -8.00 -22.72
C LEU A 54 0.38 -6.63 -22.43
N SER A 55 0.73 -5.65 -23.24
CA SER A 55 0.29 -4.26 -23.11
C SER A 55 -1.24 -4.08 -23.09
N CYS A 56 -1.99 -4.99 -23.70
CA CYS A 56 -3.45 -4.96 -23.69
C CYS A 56 -4.07 -5.13 -22.27
N TRP A 57 -3.34 -5.73 -21.33
CA TRP A 57 -3.76 -5.87 -19.93
C TRP A 57 -3.24 -4.75 -19.03
N GLN A 58 -2.35 -3.89 -19.54
CA GLN A 58 -1.83 -2.75 -18.81
C GLN A 58 -2.74 -1.53 -19.00
N THR A 59 -3.89 -1.56 -18.35
CA THR A 59 -4.92 -0.52 -18.50
C THR A 59 -5.06 0.34 -17.25
N GLY A 60 -5.85 1.40 -17.34
CA GLY A 60 -6.18 2.29 -16.24
C GLY A 60 -4.95 2.97 -15.63
N LEU A 61 -5.00 3.18 -14.32
CA LEU A 61 -3.92 3.84 -13.58
C LEU A 61 -2.65 3.03 -13.58
N TRP A 62 -2.76 1.70 -13.47
CA TRP A 62 -1.62 0.80 -13.56
C TRP A 62 -0.87 0.95 -14.89
N GLY A 63 -1.58 0.85 -16.01
CA GLY A 63 -0.96 0.99 -17.32
C GLY A 63 -0.35 2.38 -17.53
N GLN A 64 -0.97 3.43 -17.00
CA GLN A 64 -0.39 4.77 -17.02
C GLN A 64 0.91 4.81 -16.20
N PHE A 65 0.90 4.23 -15.00
CA PHE A 65 2.07 4.19 -14.11
C PHE A 65 3.27 3.52 -14.79
N ILE A 66 3.08 2.31 -15.30
CA ILE A 66 4.14 1.54 -15.95
C ILE A 66 4.67 2.22 -17.21
N ARG A 67 3.79 2.75 -18.07
CA ARG A 67 4.24 3.46 -19.28
C ARG A 67 5.03 4.73 -18.93
N THR A 68 4.57 5.51 -17.95
CA THR A 68 5.29 6.71 -17.56
C THR A 68 6.66 6.39 -17.00
N LEU A 69 6.79 5.35 -16.17
CA LEU A 69 8.09 4.91 -15.67
C LEU A 69 9.01 4.43 -16.80
N ALA A 70 8.47 3.67 -17.75
CA ALA A 70 9.26 3.20 -18.90
C ALA A 70 9.74 4.36 -19.79
N ASP A 71 8.88 5.34 -20.06
CA ASP A 71 9.20 6.51 -20.86
C ASP A 71 10.24 7.42 -20.18
N GLU A 72 10.24 7.49 -18.85
CA GLU A 72 11.18 8.27 -18.04
C GLU A 72 12.50 7.52 -17.74
N SER A 73 12.56 6.23 -18.03
CA SER A 73 13.75 5.40 -17.82
C SER A 73 14.51 5.25 -19.13
N PRO A 74 15.75 5.75 -19.28
CA PRO A 74 16.49 5.72 -20.56
C PRO A 74 16.68 4.33 -21.16
N GLU A 75 16.74 3.31 -20.33
CA GLU A 75 16.91 1.91 -20.71
C GLU A 75 15.63 1.08 -20.60
N GLY A 76 14.48 1.75 -20.31
CA GLY A 76 13.21 1.09 -20.05
C GLY A 76 13.09 0.56 -18.62
N LEU A 77 12.19 -0.39 -18.42
CA LEU A 77 12.01 -1.06 -17.13
C LEU A 77 12.94 -2.27 -17.04
N ASP A 78 13.45 -2.52 -15.83
CA ASP A 78 14.35 -3.63 -15.58
C ASP A 78 13.60 -4.97 -15.58
N HIS A 79 14.26 -5.99 -16.13
CA HIS A 79 13.91 -7.36 -15.86
C HIS A 79 14.62 -7.80 -14.58
N ASN A 80 13.86 -8.03 -13.53
CA ASN A 80 14.40 -8.54 -12.29
C ASN A 80 13.67 -9.82 -11.89
N TRP A 81 14.15 -10.50 -10.89
CA TRP A 81 13.85 -11.87 -10.49
C TRP A 81 12.48 -12.45 -10.94
N VAL A 82 11.37 -11.76 -10.67
CA VAL A 82 10.02 -12.26 -10.97
C VAL A 82 9.18 -11.29 -11.79
N SER A 83 9.75 -10.17 -12.22
CA SER A 83 9.03 -9.09 -12.86
C SER A 83 9.76 -8.57 -14.09
N CYS A 84 9.00 -8.25 -15.13
CA CYS A 84 9.46 -7.48 -16.29
C CYS A 84 9.27 -5.97 -16.10
N PHE A 85 8.88 -5.54 -14.90
CA PHE A 85 8.49 -4.15 -14.60
C PHE A 85 9.33 -3.56 -13.47
N GLY A 86 10.57 -4.02 -13.29
CA GLY A 86 11.46 -3.49 -12.26
C GLY A 86 11.77 -2.02 -12.46
N PHE A 87 11.77 -1.25 -11.39
CA PHE A 87 12.11 0.17 -11.38
C PHE A 87 12.71 0.57 -10.02
N ARG A 88 13.28 1.76 -9.96
CA ARG A 88 13.82 2.27 -8.70
C ARG A 88 12.69 2.82 -7.80
N PRO A 89 12.74 2.56 -6.48
CA PRO A 89 11.74 3.04 -5.53
C PRO A 89 11.46 4.54 -5.63
N GLU A 90 12.52 5.33 -5.78
CA GLU A 90 12.44 6.79 -5.85
C GLU A 90 11.72 7.27 -7.12
N GLN A 91 11.85 6.58 -8.23
CA GLN A 91 11.15 6.93 -9.49
C GLN A 91 9.64 6.76 -9.33
N ALA A 92 9.21 5.66 -8.71
CA ALA A 92 7.81 5.41 -8.43
C ALA A 92 7.23 6.44 -7.47
N GLU A 93 7.95 6.74 -6.40
CA GLU A 93 7.56 7.72 -5.40
C GLU A 93 7.42 9.12 -6.03
N GLN A 94 8.42 9.58 -6.76
CA GLN A 94 8.39 10.87 -7.46
C GLN A 94 7.25 10.97 -8.47
N LEU A 95 6.96 9.90 -9.20
CA LEU A 95 5.82 9.86 -10.12
C LEU A 95 4.50 10.03 -9.39
N LEU A 96 4.30 9.29 -8.28
CA LEU A 96 3.08 9.39 -7.48
C LEU A 96 2.92 10.78 -6.84
N GLN A 97 4.00 11.36 -6.32
CA GLN A 97 3.98 12.74 -5.81
C GLN A 97 3.58 13.73 -6.91
N ARG A 98 4.19 13.65 -8.10
CA ARG A 98 3.82 14.51 -9.23
C ARG A 98 2.33 14.41 -9.56
N TRP A 99 1.78 13.19 -9.59
CA TRP A 99 0.35 13.01 -9.86
C TRP A 99 -0.52 13.65 -8.79
N VAL A 100 -0.16 13.53 -7.53
CA VAL A 100 -0.87 14.16 -6.42
C VAL A 100 -0.80 15.68 -6.53
N MET A 101 0.39 16.23 -6.74
CA MET A 101 0.62 17.70 -6.81
C MET A 101 -0.05 18.36 -8.02
N GLN A 102 -0.27 17.61 -9.11
CA GLN A 102 -0.95 18.14 -10.31
C GLN A 102 -2.47 18.22 -10.19
N LEU A 103 -3.06 17.69 -9.12
CA LEU A 103 -4.51 17.63 -8.95
C LEU A 103 -4.99 18.70 -7.94
N PRO A 104 -5.59 19.81 -8.38
CA PRO A 104 -6.01 20.90 -7.47
C PRO A 104 -7.08 20.49 -6.45
N SER A 105 -7.81 19.41 -6.73
CA SER A 105 -8.82 18.83 -5.84
C SER A 105 -8.26 17.82 -4.83
N LEU A 106 -6.96 17.54 -4.86
CA LEU A 106 -6.29 16.62 -3.95
C LEU A 106 -5.32 17.36 -3.03
N GLU A 107 -5.56 17.27 -1.75
CA GLU A 107 -4.63 17.74 -0.73
C GLU A 107 -3.96 16.53 -0.08
N TRP A 108 -2.63 16.52 0.02
CA TRP A 108 -1.86 15.50 0.70
C TRP A 108 -1.15 16.08 1.93
N ARG A 109 -1.31 15.39 3.05
CA ARG A 109 -0.61 15.69 4.30
C ARG A 109 0.14 14.46 4.76
N SER A 110 1.45 14.57 4.90
CA SER A 110 2.34 13.54 5.43
C SER A 110 2.70 13.78 6.89
N GLY A 111 3.25 12.76 7.55
CA GLY A 111 3.63 12.83 8.95
C GLY A 111 2.42 12.94 9.88
N CYS A 112 1.33 12.30 9.52
CA CYS A 112 0.10 12.29 10.29
C CYS A 112 -0.01 10.99 11.11
N GLU A 113 -0.60 11.11 12.29
CA GLU A 113 -0.96 10.02 13.18
C GLU A 113 -2.48 9.97 13.32
N LEU A 114 -3.07 8.79 13.20
CA LEU A 114 -4.50 8.59 13.44
C LEU A 114 -4.71 8.39 14.95
N LEU A 115 -5.45 9.30 15.57
CA LEU A 115 -5.63 9.35 17.02
C LEU A 115 -6.97 8.77 17.47
N ASP A 116 -8.04 9.09 16.76
CA ASP A 116 -9.41 8.67 17.13
C ASP A 116 -10.32 8.65 15.90
N LEU A 117 -11.41 7.91 16.01
CA LEU A 117 -12.44 7.79 14.99
C LEU A 117 -13.83 7.87 15.63
N GLN A 118 -14.68 8.73 15.10
CA GLN A 118 -16.06 8.85 15.51
C GLN A 118 -16.99 8.27 14.45
N ARG A 119 -17.82 7.32 14.85
CA ARG A 119 -18.86 6.74 13.98
C ARG A 119 -20.25 6.93 14.54
N ARG A 120 -21.23 6.91 13.65
CA ARG A 120 -22.66 6.88 13.99
C ARG A 120 -23.32 5.76 13.18
N GLY A 121 -23.71 4.68 13.86
CA GLY A 121 -24.13 3.45 13.18
C GLY A 121 -23.00 2.94 12.29
N ASP A 122 -23.27 2.67 11.03
CA ASP A 122 -22.34 2.11 10.06
C ASP A 122 -21.54 3.17 9.29
N ARG A 123 -21.55 4.43 9.75
CA ARG A 123 -20.88 5.53 9.05
C ARG A 123 -19.84 6.21 9.92
N ILE A 124 -18.63 6.34 9.40
CA ILE A 124 -17.61 7.21 9.97
C ILE A 124 -18.05 8.66 9.78
N GLN A 125 -18.05 9.44 10.86
CA GLN A 125 -18.40 10.87 10.85
C GLN A 125 -17.16 11.75 10.77
N SER A 126 -16.14 11.38 11.50
CA SER A 126 -14.88 12.11 11.56
C SER A 126 -13.75 11.24 12.09
N ILE A 127 -12.54 11.67 11.82
CA ILE A 127 -11.34 11.17 12.49
C ILE A 127 -10.60 12.32 13.16
N GLN A 128 -9.86 12.01 14.21
CA GLN A 128 -8.88 12.92 14.79
C GLN A 128 -7.49 12.51 14.33
N VAL A 129 -6.74 13.45 13.80
CA VAL A 129 -5.36 13.24 13.35
C VAL A 129 -4.42 14.24 13.96
N GLY A 130 -3.27 13.78 14.39
CA GLY A 130 -2.12 14.61 14.74
C GLY A 130 -1.25 14.80 13.49
N CYS A 131 -1.11 16.02 13.00
CA CYS A 131 -0.22 16.32 11.87
C CYS A 131 0.63 17.53 12.23
N GLN A 132 1.93 17.43 12.05
CA GLN A 132 2.87 18.54 12.27
C GLN A 132 2.71 19.25 13.64
N GLY A 133 2.49 18.47 14.69
CA GLY A 133 2.36 18.97 16.06
C GLY A 133 1.01 19.57 16.42
N SER A 134 0.02 19.50 15.54
CA SER A 134 -1.36 19.94 15.81
C SER A 134 -2.37 18.80 15.64
N THR A 135 -3.35 18.74 16.53
CA THR A 135 -4.47 17.81 16.40
C THR A 135 -5.63 18.48 15.67
N GLN A 136 -6.19 17.77 14.70
CA GLN A 136 -7.28 18.27 13.87
C GLN A 136 -8.39 17.21 13.76
N THR A 137 -9.64 17.68 13.72
CA THR A 137 -10.79 16.83 13.39
C THR A 137 -11.09 16.97 11.91
N ILE A 138 -11.06 15.84 11.20
CA ILE A 138 -11.33 15.75 9.77
C ILE A 138 -12.73 15.17 9.56
N HIS A 139 -13.52 15.82 8.72
CA HIS A 139 -14.85 15.36 8.31
C HIS A 139 -14.85 15.00 6.82
N GLY A 140 -15.47 13.87 6.49
CA GLY A 140 -15.57 13.38 5.12
C GLY A 140 -16.88 12.69 4.82
N ALA A 141 -17.29 12.69 3.56
CA ALA A 141 -18.48 11.97 3.11
C ALA A 141 -18.18 10.50 2.83
N GLN A 142 -17.01 10.21 2.28
CA GLN A 142 -16.52 8.86 2.00
C GLN A 142 -15.14 8.66 2.63
N TRP A 143 -14.90 7.45 3.11
CA TRP A 143 -13.67 7.08 3.78
C TRP A 143 -13.03 5.88 3.10
N ILE A 144 -11.74 5.94 2.87
CA ILE A 144 -10.97 4.86 2.27
C ILE A 144 -9.81 4.53 3.19
N ASP A 145 -9.74 3.27 3.60
CA ASP A 145 -8.59 2.73 4.30
C ASP A 145 -7.58 2.22 3.27
N GLY A 146 -6.49 2.94 3.12
CA GLY A 146 -5.34 2.59 2.29
C GLY A 146 -4.09 2.33 3.13
N SER A 147 -4.26 2.11 4.44
CA SER A 147 -3.18 1.73 5.35
C SER A 147 -2.78 0.27 5.16
N ASP A 148 -1.57 -0.06 5.58
CA ASP A 148 -1.05 -1.43 5.48
C ASP A 148 -1.68 -2.37 6.51
N LEU A 149 -2.24 -1.84 7.60
CA LEU A 149 -2.75 -2.62 8.73
C LEU A 149 -4.29 -2.56 8.87
N GLY A 150 -4.99 -1.80 8.02
CA GLY A 150 -6.44 -1.65 8.13
C GLY A 150 -6.86 -0.78 9.31
N ASP A 151 -6.17 0.32 9.54
CA ASP A 151 -6.34 1.17 10.72
C ASP A 151 -7.77 1.70 10.89
N LEU A 152 -8.38 2.21 9.81
CA LEU A 152 -9.77 2.69 9.85
C LEU A 152 -10.77 1.55 10.04
N ILE A 153 -10.50 0.39 9.44
CA ILE A 153 -11.33 -0.80 9.57
C ILE A 153 -11.38 -1.23 11.03
N ALA A 154 -10.20 -1.32 11.66
CA ALA A 154 -10.07 -1.72 13.05
C ALA A 154 -10.71 -0.70 14.00
N MET A 155 -10.43 0.60 13.85
CA MET A 155 -10.98 1.66 14.69
C MET A 155 -12.48 1.85 14.50
N ALA A 156 -13.02 1.59 13.31
CA ALA A 156 -14.44 1.64 13.04
C ALA A 156 -15.19 0.40 13.55
N ASP A 157 -14.50 -0.58 14.11
CA ASP A 157 -15.08 -1.85 14.54
C ASP A 157 -15.90 -2.51 13.40
N ALA A 158 -15.37 -2.37 12.17
CA ALA A 158 -15.94 -3.03 11.01
C ALA A 158 -15.55 -4.51 11.01
N PRO A 159 -16.39 -5.42 10.55
CA PRO A 159 -16.03 -6.83 10.48
C PRO A 159 -14.82 -7.06 9.58
N TYR A 160 -13.79 -7.71 10.09
CA TYR A 160 -12.63 -8.14 9.32
C TYR A 160 -12.15 -9.52 9.75
N ARG A 161 -11.33 -10.13 8.95
CA ARG A 161 -10.69 -11.42 9.25
C ARG A 161 -9.24 -11.18 9.64
N TRP A 162 -8.79 -11.99 10.56
CA TRP A 162 -7.43 -11.94 11.05
C TRP A 162 -6.88 -13.34 11.24
N GLY A 163 -5.68 -13.57 10.72
CA GLY A 163 -5.02 -14.85 10.85
C GLY A 163 -5.50 -15.91 9.86
N TRP A 164 -5.25 -17.16 10.22
CA TRP A 164 -5.55 -18.33 9.41
C TRP A 164 -7.02 -18.71 9.49
N GLU A 165 -7.57 -19.14 8.37
CA GLU A 165 -8.94 -19.69 8.29
C GLU A 165 -8.91 -21.15 7.88
N ALA A 166 -9.88 -21.93 8.35
CA ALA A 166 -9.98 -23.33 7.97
C ALA A 166 -10.48 -23.48 6.52
N GLN A 167 -9.99 -24.52 5.84
CA GLN A 167 -10.38 -24.83 4.47
C GLN A 167 -11.90 -24.85 4.28
N GLU A 168 -12.62 -25.43 5.24
CA GLU A 168 -14.07 -25.59 5.19
C GLU A 168 -14.82 -24.24 5.24
N THR A 169 -14.17 -23.19 5.73
CA THR A 169 -14.81 -21.87 5.84
C THR A 169 -15.09 -21.26 4.48
N TRP A 170 -14.16 -21.39 3.54
CA TRP A 170 -14.22 -20.78 2.20
C TRP A 170 -13.96 -21.74 1.05
N ASN A 171 -13.75 -23.02 1.36
CA ASN A 171 -13.40 -24.05 0.38
C ASN A 171 -12.11 -23.71 -0.42
N GLU A 172 -11.12 -23.16 0.26
CA GLU A 172 -9.82 -22.82 -0.32
C GLU A 172 -8.91 -24.05 -0.33
N PRO A 173 -8.46 -24.55 -1.50
CA PRO A 173 -7.71 -25.82 -1.57
C PRO A 173 -6.39 -25.82 -0.79
N SER A 174 -5.75 -24.65 -0.63
CA SER A 174 -4.46 -24.51 0.05
C SER A 174 -4.57 -24.22 1.54
N ALA A 175 -5.78 -23.94 2.04
CA ALA A 175 -5.98 -23.63 3.45
C ALA A 175 -5.88 -24.93 4.30
N PRO A 176 -5.39 -24.82 5.54
CA PRO A 176 -5.36 -25.96 6.45
C PRO A 176 -6.78 -26.37 6.85
N ASP A 177 -7.00 -27.66 7.05
CA ASP A 177 -8.23 -28.14 7.67
C ASP A 177 -8.34 -27.67 9.14
N ARG A 178 -9.53 -27.72 9.72
CA ARG A 178 -9.80 -27.29 11.11
C ARG A 178 -8.90 -28.01 12.11
N ARG A 179 -8.72 -29.33 11.94
CA ARG A 179 -7.91 -30.13 12.83
C ARG A 179 -6.46 -29.65 12.86
N ARG A 180 -5.90 -29.36 11.68
CA ARG A 180 -4.53 -28.85 11.56
C ARG A 180 -4.36 -27.49 12.18
N LEU A 181 -5.33 -26.59 11.97
CA LEU A 181 -5.33 -25.26 12.63
C LEU A 181 -5.30 -25.38 14.15
N ASP A 182 -6.06 -26.31 14.72
CA ASP A 182 -6.22 -26.44 16.16
C ASP A 182 -5.03 -27.20 16.82
N GLN A 183 -4.29 -28.02 16.08
CA GLN A 183 -3.26 -28.92 16.64
C GLN A 183 -1.82 -28.54 16.29
N ASP A 184 -1.61 -27.76 15.23
CA ASP A 184 -0.27 -27.38 14.78
C ASP A 184 0.11 -26.03 15.37
N ALA A 185 1.11 -26.01 16.24
CA ALA A 185 1.62 -24.82 16.93
C ALA A 185 2.03 -23.70 15.97
N PHE A 186 2.40 -24.04 14.73
CA PHE A 186 2.75 -23.05 13.71
C PHE A 186 1.65 -22.00 13.53
N PHE A 187 0.38 -22.38 13.48
CA PHE A 187 -0.73 -21.45 13.23
C PHE A 187 -1.05 -20.56 14.43
N THR A 188 -0.73 -21.01 15.65
CA THR A 188 -0.88 -20.19 16.86
C THR A 188 0.31 -19.28 17.10
N GLU A 189 1.51 -19.72 16.79
CA GLU A 189 2.75 -18.96 16.94
C GLU A 189 2.98 -17.98 15.78
N GLN A 190 2.46 -18.31 14.59
CA GLN A 190 2.55 -17.47 13.38
C GLN A 190 1.13 -17.16 12.83
N PRO A 191 0.33 -16.39 13.56
CA PRO A 191 -1.07 -16.16 13.20
C PRO A 191 -1.25 -15.33 11.93
N VAL A 192 -0.25 -14.55 11.57
CA VAL A 192 -0.23 -13.69 10.38
C VAL A 192 1.12 -13.80 9.68
N GLN A 193 1.14 -13.49 8.39
CA GLN A 193 2.37 -13.41 7.62
C GLN A 193 3.27 -12.28 8.14
N SER A 194 4.55 -12.57 8.32
CA SER A 194 5.55 -11.56 8.66
C SER A 194 5.74 -10.57 7.51
N PRO A 195 5.98 -9.28 7.79
CA PRO A 195 6.33 -8.33 6.75
C PRO A 195 7.66 -8.71 6.10
N THR A 196 7.74 -8.49 4.78
CA THR A 196 8.96 -8.70 4.01
C THR A 196 9.63 -7.36 3.73
N TRP A 197 10.92 -7.26 4.03
CA TRP A 197 11.76 -6.14 3.64
C TRP A 197 12.56 -6.51 2.41
N VAL A 198 12.61 -5.60 1.45
CA VAL A 198 13.41 -5.75 0.23
C VAL A 198 14.51 -4.72 0.23
N VAL A 199 15.71 -5.13 -0.15
CA VAL A 199 16.88 -4.25 -0.26
C VAL A 199 17.29 -4.20 -1.72
N MET A 200 17.35 -3.00 -2.27
CA MET A 200 17.93 -2.74 -3.58
C MET A 200 19.45 -2.73 -3.48
N GLY A 201 20.11 -3.52 -4.30
CA GLY A 201 21.57 -3.59 -4.37
C GLY A 201 22.07 -3.43 -5.78
N GLN A 202 23.26 -2.88 -5.92
CA GLN A 202 24.00 -2.86 -7.17
C GLN A 202 25.11 -3.91 -7.11
N LEU A 203 25.17 -4.80 -8.10
CA LEU A 203 26.28 -5.72 -8.22
C LEU A 203 27.52 -4.92 -8.65
N SER A 204 28.50 -4.77 -7.76
CA SER A 204 29.85 -4.35 -8.13
C SER A 204 30.57 -5.59 -8.70
N GLY A 205 31.38 -5.42 -9.74
CA GLY A 205 32.02 -6.54 -10.47
C GLY A 205 33.01 -7.39 -9.67
N GLU A 206 33.17 -7.17 -8.36
CA GLU A 206 33.94 -8.01 -7.44
C GLU A 206 32.99 -8.79 -6.54
N CYS A 207 32.84 -10.07 -6.81
CA CYS A 207 32.18 -10.99 -5.87
C CYS A 207 33.06 -11.09 -4.62
N PRO A 208 32.60 -10.69 -3.43
CA PRO A 208 33.37 -10.91 -2.22
C PRO A 208 33.59 -12.42 -2.05
N ALA A 209 34.86 -12.83 -1.89
CA ALA A 209 35.19 -14.21 -1.62
C ALA A 209 34.32 -14.73 -0.47
N GLN A 210 33.57 -15.80 -0.73
CA GLN A 210 32.79 -16.45 0.31
C GLN A 210 33.74 -16.83 1.45
N SER A 211 33.60 -16.19 2.59
CA SER A 211 34.25 -16.67 3.80
C SER A 211 33.64 -18.02 4.13
N SER A 212 34.42 -19.08 3.95
CA SER A 212 34.06 -20.43 4.38
C SER A 212 33.98 -20.45 5.89
N GLN A 213 32.85 -20.10 6.43
CA GLN A 213 32.47 -20.50 7.79
C GLN A 213 31.60 -21.74 7.64
N THR A 214 32.27 -22.86 7.76
CA THR A 214 31.63 -24.17 8.04
C THR A 214 31.09 -24.13 9.46
N PRO A 215 29.90 -24.67 9.72
CA PRO A 215 29.29 -24.72 11.04
C PRO A 215 30.06 -25.56 12.05
#